data_661fd00025ff9560b780b6c284f8e3aa
#
_entry.id   661fd00025ff9560b780b6c284f8e3aa
#
_cell.length_a   1.000
_cell.length_b   1.000
_cell.length_c   1.000
_cell.angle_alpha   90.00
_cell.angle_beta   90.00
_cell.angle_gamma   90.00
#
_symmetry.space_group_name_H-M   'P 1'
#
loop_
_entity.id
_entity.type
_entity.pdbx_description
1 polymer ?
#
loop_
_entity_poly.entity_id
_entity_poly.type
_entity_poly.pdbx_seq_one_letter_code
_entity_poly.pdbx_strand_id
1 'polypeptide(L)'
;MESMGSRSATELLQLPVQLHGIRLGRPVDLLLDPVEWRAFGLVVLCGDESSRFLVFAAADVREDAIELPSALVLLEDVDFYRDRSRSVRALLHDGQSDLLVAPDGTVEAVESEQVPTP
;
A
#
# COMPACT_ATOMS: atom_id res chain seq x y z
N MET A 1 -8.70 1.35 -20.25
CA MET A 1 -8.63 1.52 -19.88
C MET A 1 -8.46 1.57 -19.04
N GLU A 2 -8.41 1.62 -18.57
CA GLU A 2 -8.22 1.75 -17.84
C GLU A 2 -8.00 1.47 -17.03
N SER A 3 -7.88 1.46 -16.97
CA SER A 3 -7.48 1.18 -16.25
C SER A 3 -7.25 0.99 -15.13
N MET A 4 -6.40 0.91 -14.55
CA MET A 4 -6.23 0.85 -13.31
C MET A 4 -6.44 2.13 -12.75
N GLY A 5 -7.45 2.54 -12.25
CA GLY A 5 -7.68 3.76 -11.55
C GLY A 5 -7.11 3.71 -10.16
N SER A 6 -7.37 4.74 -9.37
CA SER A 6 -6.95 4.76 -7.98
C SER A 6 -7.68 3.67 -7.19
N ARG A 7 -7.01 3.13 -6.19
CA ARG A 7 -7.58 2.11 -5.32
C ARG A 7 -7.57 2.65 -3.89
N SER A 8 -8.54 2.28 -3.09
CA SER A 8 -8.54 2.70 -1.70
C SER A 8 -7.39 2.00 -0.96
N ALA A 9 -6.83 2.67 0.03
CA ALA A 9 -5.76 2.08 0.83
C ALA A 9 -6.25 0.82 1.52
N THR A 10 -7.51 0.84 2.00
CA THR A 10 -8.07 -0.33 2.64
C THR A 10 -8.12 -1.51 1.68
N GLU A 11 -8.48 -1.28 0.42
CA GLU A 11 -8.50 -2.36 -0.56
C GLU A 11 -7.10 -2.87 -0.82
N LEU A 12 -6.13 -1.98 -0.95
CA LEU A 12 -4.75 -2.41 -1.21
C LEU A 12 -4.25 -3.32 -0.10
N LEU A 13 -4.63 -3.02 1.14
CA LEU A 13 -4.15 -3.80 2.27
C LEU A 13 -4.82 -5.17 2.36
N GLN A 14 -5.82 -5.44 1.51
CA GLN A 14 -6.47 -6.73 1.49
C GLN A 14 -6.03 -7.61 0.34
N LEU A 15 -5.19 -7.10 -0.55
CA LEU A 15 -4.77 -7.89 -1.70
C LEU A 15 -3.59 -8.78 -1.35
N PRO A 16 -3.54 -10.01 -1.86
CA PRO A 16 -2.36 -10.84 -1.61
C PRO A 16 -1.17 -10.35 -2.40
N VAL A 17 0.02 -10.55 -1.88
CA VAL A 17 1.26 -10.24 -2.59
C VAL A 17 1.76 -11.55 -3.18
N GLN A 18 1.96 -11.56 -4.50
CA GLN A 18 2.26 -12.78 -5.24
C GLN A 18 3.47 -12.61 -6.15
N LEU A 19 4.13 -13.73 -6.41
CA LEU A 19 5.21 -13.79 -7.40
C LEU A 19 4.84 -14.93 -8.33
N HIS A 20 4.61 -14.63 -9.59
CA HIS A 20 4.21 -15.62 -10.60
C HIS A 20 3.00 -16.43 -10.12
N GLY A 21 2.04 -15.73 -9.52
CA GLY A 21 0.81 -16.37 -9.05
C GLY A 21 0.92 -17.09 -7.72
N ILE A 22 2.12 -17.17 -7.15
CA ILE A 22 2.31 -17.85 -5.88
C ILE A 22 2.27 -16.81 -4.76
N ARG A 23 1.39 -17.00 -3.80
CA ARG A 23 1.22 -16.04 -2.73
C ARG A 23 2.41 -16.08 -1.79
N LEU A 24 3.05 -14.94 -1.57
CA LEU A 24 4.18 -14.82 -0.68
C LEU A 24 3.77 -14.21 0.66
N GLY A 25 2.73 -13.41 0.69
CA GLY A 25 2.32 -12.75 1.91
C GLY A 25 1.18 -11.79 1.66
N ARG A 26 0.97 -10.87 2.59
CA ARG A 26 -0.07 -9.87 2.46
C ARG A 26 0.42 -8.56 3.02
N PRO A 27 -0.06 -7.44 2.49
CA PRO A 27 0.35 -6.15 3.03
C PRO A 27 -0.36 -5.93 4.37
N VAL A 28 0.36 -5.39 5.33
CA VAL A 28 -0.21 -5.06 6.62
C VAL A 28 -0.17 -3.58 6.88
N ASP A 29 0.50 -2.81 6.03
CA ASP A 29 0.53 -1.37 6.16
C ASP A 29 0.97 -0.75 4.84
N LEU A 30 0.55 0.49 4.61
CA LEU A 30 1.01 1.31 3.50
C LEU A 30 1.75 2.48 4.12
N LEU A 31 2.96 2.74 3.66
CA LEU A 31 3.77 3.82 4.19
C LEU A 31 3.80 4.97 3.20
N LEU A 32 3.62 6.18 3.70
CA LEU A 32 3.58 7.38 2.87
C LEU A 32 4.80 8.24 3.13
N ASP A 33 5.28 8.88 2.07
CA ASP A 33 6.31 9.89 2.20
C ASP A 33 5.68 11.09 2.91
N PRO A 34 6.19 11.51 4.07
CA PRO A 34 5.56 12.56 4.85
C PRO A 34 5.71 13.94 4.23
N VAL A 35 6.64 14.12 3.30
CA VAL A 35 6.85 15.41 2.67
C VAL A 35 6.01 15.52 1.41
N GLU A 36 6.09 14.51 0.53
CA GLU A 36 5.39 14.55 -0.72
C GLU A 36 4.00 13.95 -0.68
N TRP A 37 3.70 13.26 0.39
CA TRP A 37 2.40 12.63 0.59
C TRP A 37 2.09 11.67 -0.55
N ARG A 38 3.02 10.80 -0.84
CA ARG A 38 2.90 9.79 -1.88
C ARG A 38 3.12 8.43 -1.28
N ALA A 39 2.58 7.40 -1.90
CA ALA A 39 2.80 6.03 -1.47
C ALA A 39 4.26 5.70 -1.63
N PHE A 40 4.93 5.40 -0.52
CA PHE A 40 6.35 5.08 -0.51
C PHE A 40 6.53 3.58 -0.69
N GLY A 41 5.75 2.81 0.03
CA GLY A 41 5.81 1.36 -0.10
C GLY A 41 4.85 0.68 0.83
N LEU A 42 4.93 -0.64 0.84
CA LEU A 42 4.04 -1.47 1.64
C LEU A 42 4.88 -2.31 2.61
N VAL A 43 4.35 -2.51 3.81
CA VAL A 43 4.93 -3.49 4.72
C VAL A 43 4.20 -4.79 4.45
N VAL A 44 4.92 -5.83 4.09
CA VAL A 44 4.36 -7.12 3.70
C VAL A 44 4.71 -8.14 4.77
N LEU A 45 3.69 -8.80 5.31
CA LEU A 45 3.90 -9.91 6.23
C LEU A 45 3.95 -11.17 5.40
N CYS A 46 5.11 -11.80 5.39
CA CYS A 46 5.36 -12.99 4.57
C CYS A 46 4.94 -14.26 5.29
N GLY A 47 4.86 -15.35 4.55
CA GLY A 47 4.40 -16.60 5.10
C GLY A 47 5.29 -17.18 6.20
N ASP A 48 6.57 -16.74 6.27
CA ASP A 48 7.47 -17.17 7.32
C ASP A 48 7.37 -16.24 8.54
N GLU A 49 6.34 -15.39 8.57
CA GLU A 49 6.07 -14.46 9.65
C GLU A 49 7.08 -13.30 9.73
N SER A 50 7.94 -13.15 8.74
CA SER A 50 8.83 -12.00 8.68
C SER A 50 8.13 -10.85 7.98
N SER A 51 8.48 -9.62 8.36
CA SER A 51 7.97 -8.43 7.68
C SER A 51 9.02 -7.93 6.71
N ARG A 52 8.58 -7.52 5.54
CA ARG A 52 9.47 -7.00 4.51
C ARG A 52 8.89 -5.71 3.96
N PHE A 53 9.75 -4.88 3.40
CA PHE A 53 9.32 -3.62 2.79
C PHE A 53 9.33 -3.77 1.29
N LEU A 54 8.23 -3.37 0.65
CA LEU A 54 8.09 -3.43 -0.79
C LEU A 54 7.93 -1.99 -1.29
N VAL A 55 8.91 -1.50 -2.06
CA VAL A 55 8.82 -0.17 -2.64
C VAL A 55 7.61 -0.12 -3.56
N PHE A 56 6.78 0.91 -3.42
CA PHE A 56 5.52 0.97 -4.16
C PHE A 56 5.75 0.91 -5.68
N ALA A 57 6.80 1.56 -6.15
CA ALA A 57 7.09 1.57 -7.59
C ALA A 57 7.45 0.20 -8.13
N ALA A 58 7.86 -0.73 -7.27
CA ALA A 58 8.19 -2.08 -7.71
C ALA A 58 6.98 -3.02 -7.66
N ALA A 59 5.85 -2.55 -7.14
CA ALA A 59 4.66 -3.39 -7.01
C ALA A 59 3.78 -3.20 -8.23
N ASP A 60 3.30 -4.29 -8.80
CA ASP A 60 2.36 -4.23 -9.91
C ASP A 60 0.99 -4.52 -9.31
N VAL A 61 0.24 -3.47 -9.00
CA VAL A 61 -1.06 -3.61 -8.36
C VAL A 61 -2.10 -3.97 -9.40
N ARG A 62 -2.69 -5.14 -9.23
CA ARG A 62 -3.71 -5.64 -10.14
C ARG A 62 -5.05 -5.65 -9.44
N GLU A 63 -6.07 -6.07 -10.15
CA GLU A 63 -7.41 -6.04 -9.63
C GLU A 63 -7.55 -6.89 -8.37
N ASP A 64 -6.91 -8.03 -8.31
CA ASP A 64 -7.08 -8.98 -7.22
C ASP A 64 -5.78 -9.39 -6.52
N ALA A 65 -4.67 -8.77 -6.86
CA ALA A 65 -3.39 -9.14 -6.27
C ALA A 65 -2.35 -8.05 -6.52
N ILE A 66 -1.28 -8.10 -5.76
CA ILE A 66 -0.11 -7.27 -5.99
C ILE A 66 0.98 -8.23 -6.47
N GLU A 67 1.41 -8.05 -7.72
CA GLU A 67 2.41 -8.94 -8.31
C GLU A 67 3.79 -8.35 -8.21
N LEU A 68 4.76 -9.18 -7.95
CA LEU A 68 6.14 -8.76 -7.84
C LEU A 68 6.93 -9.25 -9.05
N PRO A 69 7.91 -8.47 -9.53
CA PRO A 69 8.76 -8.95 -10.60
C PRO A 69 9.79 -9.96 -10.10
N SER A 70 10.10 -9.94 -8.81
CA SER A 70 11.13 -10.79 -8.24
C SER A 70 11.00 -10.75 -6.72
N ALA A 71 11.40 -11.80 -6.04
CA ALA A 71 11.41 -11.81 -4.59
C ALA A 71 12.47 -10.85 -4.04
N LEU A 72 13.42 -10.44 -4.86
CA LEU A 72 14.46 -9.52 -4.42
C LEU A 72 13.95 -8.12 -4.13
N VAL A 73 12.74 -7.77 -4.59
CA VAL A 73 12.18 -6.46 -4.29
C VAL A 73 11.61 -6.38 -2.89
N LEU A 74 11.55 -7.49 -2.16
CA LEU A 74 11.10 -7.50 -0.77
C LEU A 74 12.34 -7.25 0.12
N LEU A 75 12.41 -6.09 0.71
CA LEU A 75 13.59 -5.65 1.46
C LEU A 75 13.42 -5.93 2.93
N GLU A 76 14.53 -6.24 3.61
CA GLU A 76 14.44 -6.70 4.99
C GLU A 76 14.37 -5.61 6.04
N ASP A 77 14.83 -4.42 5.73
CA ASP A 77 15.00 -3.40 6.74
C ASP A 77 13.76 -2.55 6.91
N VAL A 78 12.67 -3.16 7.33
CA VAL A 78 11.37 -2.50 7.44
C VAL A 78 11.43 -1.29 8.35
N ASP A 79 12.13 -1.38 9.47
CA ASP A 79 12.15 -0.29 10.44
C ASP A 79 12.81 0.95 9.88
N PHE A 80 13.82 0.77 9.01
CA PHE A 80 14.46 1.90 8.36
C PHE A 80 13.45 2.73 7.57
N TYR A 81 12.56 2.05 6.84
CA TYR A 81 11.58 2.72 6.01
C TYR A 81 10.42 3.24 6.85
N ARG A 82 10.02 2.47 7.85
CA ARG A 82 8.90 2.87 8.71
C ARG A 82 9.23 4.15 9.47
N ASP A 83 10.47 4.29 9.92
CA ASP A 83 10.88 5.46 10.67
C ASP A 83 10.89 6.74 9.83
N ARG A 84 10.90 6.61 8.51
CA ARG A 84 10.98 7.74 7.60
C ARG A 84 9.67 8.01 6.88
N SER A 85 8.58 7.42 7.34
CA SER A 85 7.32 7.50 6.62
C SER A 85 6.17 7.60 7.59
N ARG A 86 4.96 7.78 7.06
CA ARG A 86 3.73 7.80 7.85
C ARG A 86 2.96 6.52 7.56
N SER A 87 2.51 5.87 8.61
CA SER A 87 1.75 4.63 8.49
C SER A 87 0.29 4.96 8.20
N VAL A 88 -0.23 4.47 7.09
CA VAL A 88 -1.63 4.64 6.75
C VAL A 88 -2.50 3.91 7.75
N ARG A 89 -2.06 2.73 8.20
CA ARG A 89 -2.83 1.98 9.18
C ARG A 89 -3.02 2.79 10.45
N ALA A 90 -1.97 3.48 10.90
CA ALA A 90 -2.08 4.32 12.07
C ALA A 90 -2.99 5.52 11.81
N LEU A 91 -2.91 6.12 10.62
CA LEU A 91 -3.77 7.24 10.28
C LEU A 91 -5.24 6.82 10.28
N LEU A 92 -5.53 5.66 9.71
CA LEU A 92 -6.91 5.17 9.68
C LEU A 92 -7.41 4.84 11.08
N HIS A 93 -6.53 4.32 11.92
CA HIS A 93 -6.89 4.02 13.30
C HIS A 93 -7.21 5.31 14.06
N ASP A 94 -6.54 6.40 13.73
CA ASP A 94 -6.74 7.68 14.39
C ASP A 94 -7.93 8.46 13.82
N GLY A 95 -8.69 7.87 12.93
CA GLY A 95 -9.89 8.50 12.42
C GLY A 95 -9.78 9.12 11.04
N GLN A 96 -8.64 9.00 10.39
CA GLN A 96 -8.49 9.49 9.03
C GLN A 96 -9.43 8.72 8.10
N SER A 97 -10.12 9.44 7.22
CA SER A 97 -10.90 8.77 6.18
C SER A 97 -9.98 7.99 5.27
N ASP A 98 -10.52 6.98 4.63
CA ASP A 98 -9.73 6.16 3.72
C ASP A 98 -9.04 7.04 2.68
N LEU A 99 -8.02 6.52 2.06
CA LEU A 99 -7.23 7.24 1.07
C LEU A 99 -7.32 6.53 -0.26
N LEU A 100 -7.26 7.32 -1.34
CA LEU A 100 -7.18 6.76 -2.69
C LEU A 100 -5.73 6.83 -3.12
N VAL A 101 -5.23 5.74 -3.65
CA VAL A 101 -3.85 5.61 -4.07
C VAL A 101 -3.85 5.37 -5.58
N ALA A 102 -3.26 6.28 -6.33
CA ALA A 102 -3.17 6.17 -7.77
C ALA A 102 -2.03 5.21 -8.14
N PRO A 103 -2.04 4.68 -9.36
CA PRO A 103 -0.96 3.77 -9.78
C PRO A 103 0.42 4.39 -9.70
N ASP A 104 0.53 5.71 -9.80
CA ASP A 104 1.83 6.39 -9.72
C ASP A 104 2.19 6.72 -8.27
N GLY A 105 1.38 6.34 -7.29
CA GLY A 105 1.66 6.59 -5.89
C GLY A 105 1.02 7.84 -5.31
N THR A 106 0.38 8.65 -6.12
CA THR A 106 -0.28 9.86 -5.61
C THR A 106 -1.42 9.46 -4.68
N VAL A 107 -1.54 10.15 -3.55
CA VAL A 107 -2.52 9.80 -2.53
C VAL A 107 -3.45 10.97 -2.29
N GLU A 108 -4.75 10.68 -2.21
CA GLU A 108 -5.77 11.67 -1.93
C GLU A 108 -6.71 11.16 -0.87
N ALA A 109 -7.22 12.04 -0.03
CA ALA A 109 -8.19 11.63 0.96
C ALA A 109 -9.54 11.38 0.30
N VAL A 110 -10.23 10.36 0.75
CA VAL A 110 -11.58 10.07 0.29
C VAL A 110 -12.50 11.02 1.06
N GLU A 111 -13.31 11.75 0.31
CA GLU A 111 -14.19 12.71 0.97
C GLU A 111 -15.60 12.30 0.86
N SER A 112 -15.84 11.05 0.88
CA SER A 112 -17.18 10.57 0.64
C SER A 112 -18.15 11.04 1.64
N GLU A 113 -17.66 11.39 2.81
CA GLU A 113 -18.56 11.80 3.76
C GLU A 113 -19.01 13.12 3.49
N GLN A 114 -18.53 13.66 2.61
CA GLN A 114 -18.88 14.90 2.39
C GLN A 114 -20.06 15.02 1.78
N VAL A 115 -20.64 14.44 1.74
CA VAL A 115 -21.74 14.52 1.26
C VAL A 115 -22.35 15.59 1.37
N PRO A 116 -22.62 16.03 1.13
CA PRO A 116 -23.13 17.07 1.17
C PRO A 116 -24.18 17.54 1.62
N THR A 117 -24.35 17.68 1.83
CA THR A 117 -25.08 18.10 2.22
C THR A 117 -25.72 18.70 2.13
N PRO A 118 -26.14 19.08 2.17
CA PRO A 118 -26.96 19.67 2.25
C PRO A 118 -27.49 19.99 2.21
#